data_64b906830f8942154ba752faf2fb557c
#
_entry.id   64b906830f8942154ba752faf2fb557c
#
_cell.length_a   1.000
_cell.length_b   1.000
_cell.length_c   1.000
_cell.angle_alpha   90.00
_cell.angle_beta   90.00
_cell.angle_gamma   90.00
#
_symmetry.space_group_name_H-M   'P 1'
#
loop_
_entity.id
_entity.type
_entity.pdbx_description
1 polymer ?
#
loop_
_entity_poly.entity_id
_entity_poly.type
_entity_poly.pdbx_seq_one_letter_code
_entity_poly.pdbx_strand_id
1 'polypeptide(L)'
;MEKISRPIGIFDSGIGGVTVLKEIIKLLPNENYIYYSDSKNNPYGDKQDKEILKICDNIVEKLISRNCKTIVIACNTASAKAVNYLRDKYKTIPFIAIEPAYKMVYDYAYDETTLVMATKGTIESEKFNLLYNKYNNHKTELLECIGLADIIENGEKEELKKYLELLLSKYKGKIKNVVLRLYTLSFGKKWNNGGLRRWYYIF
;
A
#
# COMPACT_ATOMS: atom_id res chain seq x y z
N MET A 1 3.59 -28.50 18.95
CA MET A 1 2.24 -28.10 18.50
C MET A 1 1.80 -26.69 18.95
N GLU A 2 2.38 -26.08 20.00
CA GLU A 2 1.98 -24.74 20.48
C GLU A 2 2.32 -23.56 19.55
N LYS A 3 3.33 -23.67 18.68
CA LYS A 3 3.75 -22.56 17.79
C LYS A 3 2.74 -22.25 16.66
N ILE A 4 1.89 -23.19 16.29
CA ILE A 4 0.91 -23.03 15.18
C ILE A 4 -0.31 -22.21 15.64
N SER A 5 -0.62 -22.20 16.93
CA SER A 5 -1.76 -21.45 17.48
C SER A 5 -1.51 -19.95 17.70
N ARG A 6 -0.24 -19.52 17.66
CA ARG A 6 0.12 -18.11 17.87
C ARG A 6 -0.30 -17.26 16.66
N PRO A 7 -0.99 -16.11 16.87
CA PRO A 7 -1.52 -15.33 15.76
C PRO A 7 -0.43 -14.61 14.94
N ILE A 8 -0.79 -14.27 13.70
CA ILE A 8 -0.09 -13.30 12.87
C ILE A 8 -0.66 -11.92 13.22
N GLY A 9 0.18 -11.01 13.70
CA GLY A 9 -0.20 -9.62 13.93
C GLY A 9 -0.11 -8.83 12.62
N ILE A 10 -1.11 -8.02 12.31
CA ILE A 10 -1.10 -7.14 11.14
C ILE A 10 -1.51 -5.76 11.58
N PHE A 11 -0.78 -4.72 11.17
CA PHE A 11 -1.21 -3.37 11.47
C PHE A 11 -1.11 -2.41 10.27
N ASP A 12 -1.99 -1.40 10.29
CA ASP A 12 -2.04 -0.30 9.34
C ASP A 12 -2.42 1.00 10.05
N SER A 13 -2.15 2.14 9.43
CA SER A 13 -2.58 3.46 9.91
C SER A 13 -4.11 3.64 9.88
N GLY A 14 -4.84 2.81 9.12
CA GLY A 14 -6.29 2.90 8.97
C GLY A 14 -6.91 1.57 8.57
N ILE A 15 -7.86 1.60 7.66
CA ILE A 15 -8.59 0.43 7.19
C ILE A 15 -8.03 -0.18 5.89
N GLY A 16 -7.10 0.50 5.22
CA GLY A 16 -6.54 0.06 3.93
C GLY A 16 -5.87 -1.31 4.03
N GLY A 17 -5.16 -1.59 5.11
CA GLY A 17 -4.51 -2.86 5.36
C GLY A 17 -5.43 -4.08 5.49
N VAL A 18 -6.76 -3.89 5.61
CA VAL A 18 -7.73 -4.98 5.57
C VAL A 18 -7.69 -5.74 4.24
N THR A 19 -7.31 -5.07 3.16
CA THR A 19 -7.16 -5.73 1.86
C THR A 19 -5.96 -6.66 1.83
N VAL A 20 -4.85 -6.24 2.45
CA VAL A 20 -3.67 -7.08 2.67
C VAL A 20 -4.04 -8.28 3.54
N LEU A 21 -4.75 -8.06 4.65
CA LEU A 21 -5.26 -9.14 5.51
C LEU A 21 -6.10 -10.14 4.72
N LYS A 22 -7.04 -9.68 3.88
CA LYS A 22 -7.88 -10.57 3.06
C LYS A 22 -7.06 -11.48 2.14
N GLU A 23 -6.01 -10.97 1.52
CA GLU A 23 -5.15 -11.79 0.66
C GLU A 23 -4.29 -12.77 1.48
N ILE A 24 -3.80 -12.36 2.66
CA ILE A 24 -3.07 -13.26 3.57
C ILE A 24 -3.98 -14.41 4.04
N ILE A 25 -5.23 -14.14 4.43
CA ILE A 25 -6.20 -15.17 4.84
C ILE A 25 -6.46 -16.20 3.73
N LYS A 26 -6.53 -15.77 2.47
CA LYS A 26 -6.69 -16.70 1.34
C LYS A 26 -5.50 -17.65 1.17
N LEU A 27 -4.29 -17.15 1.43
CA LEU A 27 -3.05 -17.92 1.31
C LEU A 27 -2.80 -18.82 2.53
N LEU A 28 -3.21 -18.38 3.71
CA LEU A 28 -2.96 -19.04 4.99
C LEU A 28 -4.26 -19.19 5.81
N PRO A 29 -5.27 -19.92 5.30
CA PRO A 29 -6.63 -19.94 5.89
C PRO A 29 -6.71 -20.56 7.30
N ASN A 30 -5.71 -21.31 7.70
CA ASN A 30 -5.67 -22.01 8.99
C ASN A 30 -4.91 -21.23 10.09
N GLU A 31 -4.47 -20.01 9.80
CA GLU A 31 -3.78 -19.16 10.77
C GLU A 31 -4.76 -18.30 11.57
N ASN A 32 -4.36 -17.92 12.77
CA ASN A 32 -5.05 -16.92 13.58
C ASN A 32 -4.49 -15.54 13.30
N TYR A 33 -5.34 -14.51 13.29
CA TYR A 33 -4.96 -13.15 12.93
C TYR A 33 -5.40 -12.14 13.99
N ILE A 34 -4.55 -11.15 14.23
CA ILE A 34 -4.90 -9.93 14.97
C ILE A 34 -4.62 -8.74 14.06
N TYR A 35 -5.67 -8.02 13.68
CA TYR A 35 -5.55 -6.79 12.90
C TYR A 35 -5.67 -5.58 13.81
N TYR A 36 -4.70 -4.67 13.72
CA TYR A 36 -4.68 -3.42 14.44
C TYR A 36 -4.78 -2.24 13.44
N SER A 37 -5.92 -1.55 13.45
CA SER A 37 -6.14 -0.30 12.72
C SER A 37 -5.86 0.88 13.62
N ASP A 38 -4.88 1.71 13.28
CA ASP A 38 -4.55 2.91 14.05
C ASP A 38 -5.25 4.16 13.52
N SER A 39 -6.56 4.07 13.33
CA SER A 39 -7.38 5.16 12.81
C SER A 39 -7.29 6.46 13.63
N LYS A 40 -6.92 6.35 14.92
CA LYS A 40 -6.76 7.51 15.80
C LYS A 40 -5.60 8.42 15.36
N ASN A 41 -4.52 7.84 14.88
CA ASN A 41 -3.31 8.58 14.49
C ASN A 41 -3.18 8.76 12.97
N ASN A 42 -4.18 8.35 12.19
CA ASN A 42 -4.22 8.56 10.75
C ASN A 42 -4.44 10.07 10.42
N PRO A 43 -3.81 10.62 9.38
CA PRO A 43 -2.90 9.98 8.43
C PRO A 43 -1.43 9.98 8.92
N TYR A 44 -0.71 8.90 8.62
CA TYR A 44 0.73 8.80 8.94
C TYR A 44 1.61 9.63 8.00
N GLY A 45 1.11 9.96 6.81
CA GLY A 45 1.87 10.71 5.80
C GLY A 45 2.36 12.08 6.28
N ASP A 46 1.56 12.74 7.11
CA ASP A 46 1.79 14.11 7.57
C ASP A 46 2.61 14.19 8.87
N LYS A 47 2.97 13.03 9.45
CA LYS A 47 3.67 12.94 10.74
C LYS A 47 5.17 12.91 10.58
N GLN A 48 5.87 13.45 11.59
CA GLN A 48 7.32 13.35 11.69
C GLN A 48 7.77 11.90 11.91
N ASP A 49 8.95 11.54 11.44
CA ASP A 49 9.48 10.18 11.51
C ASP A 49 9.56 9.67 12.95
N LYS A 50 10.02 10.51 13.90
CA LYS A 50 10.08 10.17 15.32
C LYS A 50 8.71 9.81 15.90
N GLU A 51 7.66 10.51 15.50
CA GLU A 51 6.30 10.24 15.94
C GLU A 51 5.81 8.89 15.38
N ILE A 52 6.06 8.63 14.10
CA ILE A 52 5.70 7.35 13.47
C ILE A 52 6.43 6.19 14.11
N LEU A 53 7.73 6.31 14.39
CA LEU A 53 8.49 5.28 15.07
C LEU A 53 7.85 4.95 16.42
N LYS A 54 7.53 5.97 17.23
CA LYS A 54 6.88 5.79 18.55
C LYS A 54 5.51 5.13 18.44
N ILE A 55 4.70 5.53 17.47
CA ILE A 55 3.38 4.93 17.24
C ILE A 55 3.52 3.47 16.86
N CYS A 56 4.37 3.15 15.87
CA CYS A 56 4.61 1.79 15.43
C CYS A 56 5.16 0.90 16.54
N ASP A 57 6.05 1.43 17.33
CA ASP A 57 6.62 0.74 18.49
C ASP A 57 5.55 0.33 19.51
N ASN A 58 4.67 1.27 19.90
CA ASN A 58 3.54 1.00 20.78
C ASN A 58 2.57 -0.06 20.23
N ILE A 59 2.33 -0.07 18.90
CA ILE A 59 1.48 -1.07 18.25
C ILE A 59 2.15 -2.45 18.31
N VAL A 60 3.43 -2.50 17.99
CA VAL A 60 4.22 -3.74 18.02
C VAL A 60 4.25 -4.34 19.43
N GLU A 61 4.46 -3.53 20.48
CA GLU A 61 4.38 -4.00 21.87
C GLU A 61 3.03 -4.62 22.21
N LYS A 62 1.93 -4.01 21.76
CA LYS A 62 0.57 -4.58 21.91
C LYS A 62 0.39 -5.90 21.18
N LEU A 63 0.94 -6.04 19.98
CA LEU A 63 0.86 -7.28 19.21
C LEU A 63 1.72 -8.40 19.82
N ILE A 64 2.89 -8.05 20.34
CA ILE A 64 3.77 -8.97 21.09
C ILE A 64 3.09 -9.43 22.39
N SER A 65 2.46 -8.53 23.15
CA SER A 65 1.71 -8.89 24.36
C SER A 65 0.52 -9.82 24.09
N ARG A 66 0.02 -9.85 22.85
CA ARG A 66 -1.00 -10.80 22.37
C ARG A 66 -0.39 -12.07 21.79
N ASN A 67 0.90 -12.31 22.06
CA ASN A 67 1.65 -13.49 21.65
C ASN A 67 1.72 -13.71 20.12
N CYS A 68 1.73 -12.64 19.32
CA CYS A 68 1.91 -12.76 17.88
C CYS A 68 3.27 -13.39 17.54
N LYS A 69 3.27 -14.34 16.59
CA LYS A 69 4.49 -15.04 16.15
C LYS A 69 5.26 -14.28 15.07
N THR A 70 4.59 -13.42 14.32
CA THR A 70 5.13 -12.53 13.29
C THR A 70 4.25 -11.31 13.16
N ILE A 71 4.79 -10.22 12.64
CA ILE A 71 4.06 -8.97 12.44
C ILE A 71 4.17 -8.52 10.99
N VAL A 72 3.01 -8.26 10.37
CA VAL A 72 2.90 -7.70 9.03
C VAL A 72 2.59 -6.21 9.14
N ILE A 73 3.42 -5.38 8.52
CA ILE A 73 3.23 -3.93 8.42
C ILE A 73 2.50 -3.65 7.09
N ALA A 74 1.18 -3.49 7.17
CA ALA A 74 0.32 -3.28 6.00
C ALA A 74 0.15 -1.80 5.62
N CYS A 75 0.95 -0.90 6.21
CA CYS A 75 0.99 0.52 5.95
C CYS A 75 2.24 0.89 5.16
N ASN A 76 2.08 1.56 4.01
CA ASN A 76 3.21 2.03 3.19
C ASN A 76 4.14 2.97 3.97
N THR A 77 3.56 3.93 4.70
CA THR A 77 4.33 4.90 5.47
C THR A 77 5.09 4.23 6.62
N ALA A 78 4.43 3.37 7.39
CA ALA A 78 5.06 2.62 8.47
C ALA A 78 6.15 1.67 7.94
N SER A 79 5.87 0.94 6.84
CA SER A 79 6.86 0.08 6.19
C SER A 79 8.13 0.83 5.82
N ALA A 80 7.98 2.00 5.21
CA ALA A 80 9.15 2.76 4.77
C ALA A 80 9.92 3.44 5.90
N LYS A 81 9.21 3.88 6.96
CA LYS A 81 9.83 4.69 8.03
C LYS A 81 10.24 3.85 9.25
N ALA A 82 9.52 2.79 9.57
CA ALA A 82 9.69 2.09 10.83
C ALA A 82 10.25 0.65 10.70
N VAL A 83 10.19 0.00 9.56
CA VAL A 83 10.53 -1.44 9.47
C VAL A 83 11.94 -1.76 9.93
N ASN A 84 12.94 -0.98 9.55
CA ASN A 84 14.33 -1.23 9.94
C ASN A 84 14.51 -1.05 11.44
N TYR A 85 13.99 0.03 12.02
CA TYR A 85 13.99 0.28 13.45
C TYR A 85 13.34 -0.87 14.22
N LEU A 86 12.16 -1.33 13.79
CA LEU A 86 11.45 -2.42 14.45
C LEU A 86 12.19 -3.75 14.36
N ARG A 87 12.81 -4.07 13.22
CA ARG A 87 13.65 -5.27 13.05
C ARG A 87 14.89 -5.24 13.96
N ASP A 88 15.48 -4.07 14.13
CA ASP A 88 16.65 -3.89 15.00
C ASP A 88 16.29 -4.00 16.49
N LYS A 89 15.14 -3.45 16.88
CA LYS A 89 14.67 -3.48 18.26
C LYS A 89 14.14 -4.86 18.68
N TYR A 90 13.36 -5.52 17.82
CA TYR A 90 12.65 -6.77 18.12
C TYR A 90 13.20 -7.97 17.35
N LYS A 91 14.45 -8.31 17.56
CA LYS A 91 15.19 -9.34 16.77
C LYS A 91 14.58 -10.74 16.80
N THR A 92 13.74 -11.05 17.79
CA THR A 92 13.09 -12.35 17.93
C THR A 92 11.74 -12.47 17.20
N ILE A 93 11.22 -11.34 16.66
CA ILE A 93 9.94 -11.29 15.96
C ILE A 93 10.20 -11.00 14.47
N PRO A 94 9.80 -11.89 13.57
CA PRO A 94 9.87 -11.63 12.13
C PRO A 94 8.91 -10.49 11.72
N PHE A 95 9.42 -9.52 10.96
CA PHE A 95 8.63 -8.44 10.36
C PHE A 95 8.54 -8.60 8.85
N ILE A 96 7.31 -8.63 8.34
CA ILE A 96 7.00 -8.58 6.92
C ILE A 96 6.42 -7.20 6.64
N ALA A 97 7.05 -6.44 5.76
CA ALA A 97 6.58 -5.12 5.37
C ALA A 97 6.17 -5.13 3.90
N ILE A 98 5.11 -4.39 3.57
CA ILE A 98 4.71 -4.25 2.17
C ILE A 98 5.76 -3.46 1.40
N GLU A 99 6.09 -3.94 0.21
CA GLU A 99 6.96 -3.26 -0.73
C GLU A 99 6.16 -2.31 -1.60
N PRO A 100 6.73 -1.17 -2.02
CA PRO A 100 6.05 -0.30 -2.97
C PRO A 100 5.81 -1.03 -4.31
N ALA A 101 4.57 -1.01 -4.87
CA ALA A 101 4.29 -1.69 -6.14
C ALA A 101 5.09 -1.11 -7.31
N TYR A 102 5.61 0.11 -7.21
CA TYR A 102 6.50 0.65 -8.22
C TYR A 102 7.81 -0.18 -8.34
N LYS A 103 8.31 -0.71 -7.22
CA LYS A 103 9.40 -1.69 -7.24
C LYS A 103 8.99 -2.99 -7.95
N MET A 104 7.76 -3.46 -7.76
CA MET A 104 7.26 -4.65 -8.46
C MET A 104 7.22 -4.45 -9.98
N VAL A 105 6.87 -3.26 -10.45
CA VAL A 105 6.95 -2.94 -11.89
C VAL A 105 8.37 -3.05 -12.39
N TYR A 106 9.33 -2.51 -11.66
CA TYR A 106 10.75 -2.64 -11.98
C TYR A 106 11.21 -4.09 -12.06
N ASP A 107 10.81 -4.91 -11.08
CA ASP A 107 11.24 -6.31 -10.99
C ASP A 107 10.58 -7.22 -12.05
N TYR A 108 9.32 -6.95 -12.45
CA TYR A 108 8.53 -7.87 -13.27
C TYR A 108 8.06 -7.32 -14.62
N ALA A 109 8.18 -6.03 -14.85
CA ALA A 109 7.66 -5.35 -16.04
C ALA A 109 8.54 -4.18 -16.49
N TYR A 110 9.86 -4.31 -16.32
CA TYR A 110 10.84 -3.23 -16.55
C TYR A 110 10.74 -2.62 -17.95
N ASP A 111 10.51 -3.44 -18.98
CA ASP A 111 10.43 -2.99 -20.37
C ASP A 111 9.04 -2.48 -20.80
N GLU A 112 8.08 -2.49 -19.90
CA GLU A 112 6.71 -2.10 -20.20
C GLU A 112 6.40 -0.65 -19.77
N THR A 113 5.50 0.00 -20.53
CA THR A 113 5.02 1.34 -20.18
C THR A 113 4.14 1.30 -18.94
N THR A 114 4.43 2.16 -17.97
CA THR A 114 3.74 2.21 -16.69
C THR A 114 3.20 3.60 -16.40
N LEU A 115 1.95 3.66 -15.94
CA LEU A 115 1.34 4.87 -15.42
C LEU A 115 1.26 4.80 -13.90
N VAL A 116 1.87 5.74 -13.22
CA VAL A 116 1.74 5.90 -11.76
C VAL A 116 0.71 6.99 -11.49
N MET A 117 -0.40 6.61 -10.90
CA MET A 117 -1.48 7.50 -10.50
C MET A 117 -1.36 7.81 -9.01
N ALA A 118 -1.22 9.08 -8.66
CA ALA A 118 -1.04 9.50 -7.27
C ALA A 118 -1.59 10.91 -7.02
N THR A 119 -1.72 11.29 -5.76
CA THR A 119 -2.00 12.68 -5.40
C THR A 119 -0.76 13.56 -5.65
N LYS A 120 -0.96 14.86 -5.81
CA LYS A 120 0.11 15.86 -5.94
C LYS A 120 1.13 15.72 -4.81
N GLY A 121 0.68 15.72 -3.57
CA GLY A 121 1.57 15.60 -2.41
C GLY A 121 2.37 14.29 -2.37
N THR A 122 1.84 13.20 -2.96
CA THR A 122 2.59 11.96 -3.10
C THR A 122 3.70 12.11 -4.14
N ILE A 123 3.39 12.66 -5.31
CA ILE A 123 4.36 12.85 -6.41
C ILE A 123 5.48 13.80 -5.98
N GLU A 124 5.16 14.87 -5.27
CA GLU A 124 6.12 15.86 -4.79
C GLU A 124 6.91 15.41 -3.56
N SER A 125 6.53 14.31 -2.90
CA SER A 125 7.20 13.84 -1.69
C SER A 125 8.62 13.35 -2.00
N GLU A 126 9.58 13.73 -1.14
CA GLU A 126 10.96 13.26 -1.21
C GLU A 126 11.04 11.74 -1.28
N LYS A 127 10.24 11.06 -0.46
CA LYS A 127 10.18 9.60 -0.40
C LYS A 127 9.75 8.98 -1.74
N PHE A 128 8.77 9.55 -2.42
CA PHE A 128 8.36 9.07 -3.73
C PHE A 128 9.45 9.33 -4.77
N ASN A 129 10.06 10.51 -4.75
CA ASN A 129 11.12 10.87 -5.66
C ASN A 129 12.35 9.96 -5.52
N LEU A 130 12.75 9.62 -4.30
CA LEU A 130 13.82 8.65 -4.04
C LEU A 130 13.48 7.27 -4.63
N LEU A 131 12.24 6.79 -4.43
CA LEU A 131 11.77 5.54 -4.98
C LEU A 131 11.69 5.57 -6.52
N TYR A 132 11.13 6.66 -7.06
CA TYR A 132 11.01 6.86 -8.50
C TYR A 132 12.38 6.88 -9.18
N ASN A 133 13.34 7.64 -8.67
CA ASN A 133 14.70 7.71 -9.21
C ASN A 133 15.42 6.37 -9.13
N LYS A 134 15.19 5.60 -8.07
CA LYS A 134 15.80 4.27 -7.89
C LYS A 134 15.29 3.23 -8.88
N TYR A 135 14.00 3.26 -9.23
CA TYR A 135 13.33 2.22 -10.02
C TYR A 135 12.77 2.71 -11.36
N ASN A 136 13.09 3.94 -11.78
CA ASN A 136 12.61 4.47 -13.06
C ASN A 136 13.26 3.74 -14.24
N ASN A 137 12.42 3.27 -15.14
CA ASN A 137 12.82 2.61 -16.39
C ASN A 137 12.69 3.51 -17.62
N HIS A 138 12.51 4.83 -17.44
CA HIS A 138 12.25 5.81 -18.49
C HIS A 138 10.98 5.59 -19.33
N LYS A 139 10.16 4.58 -18.98
CA LYS A 139 8.85 4.27 -19.59
C LYS A 139 7.70 4.49 -18.62
N THR A 140 7.97 5.17 -17.51
CA THR A 140 6.99 5.49 -16.48
C THR A 140 6.51 6.91 -16.62
N GLU A 141 5.19 7.08 -16.74
CA GLU A 141 4.52 8.38 -16.68
C GLU A 141 3.86 8.58 -15.32
N LEU A 142 3.95 9.81 -14.81
CA LEU A 142 3.30 10.21 -13.56
C LEU A 142 2.01 10.95 -13.87
N LEU A 143 0.92 10.56 -13.23
CA LEU A 143 -0.38 11.19 -13.38
C LEU A 143 -0.88 11.68 -12.02
N GLU A 144 -0.95 12.99 -11.91
CA GLU A 144 -1.58 13.65 -10.76
C GLU A 144 -3.11 13.48 -10.84
N CYS A 145 -3.70 12.92 -9.77
CA CYS A 145 -5.13 12.63 -9.69
C CYS A 145 -5.83 13.65 -8.77
N ILE A 146 -6.06 14.85 -9.30
CA ILE A 146 -6.68 15.96 -8.55
C ILE A 146 -8.15 15.59 -8.26
N GLY A 147 -8.56 15.66 -6.98
CA GLY A 147 -9.95 15.39 -6.56
C GLY A 147 -10.37 13.92 -6.58
N LEU A 148 -9.52 13.01 -7.07
CA LEU A 148 -9.88 11.59 -7.16
C LEU A 148 -10.14 10.96 -5.78
N ALA A 149 -9.39 11.37 -4.75
CA ALA A 149 -9.60 10.88 -3.39
C ALA A 149 -10.99 11.26 -2.87
N ASP A 150 -11.42 12.50 -3.09
CA ASP A 150 -12.72 12.99 -2.66
C ASP A 150 -13.88 12.28 -3.40
N ILE A 151 -13.71 12.06 -4.71
CA ILE A 151 -14.69 11.29 -5.50
C ILE A 151 -14.80 9.85 -5.02
N ILE A 152 -13.70 9.25 -4.57
CA ILE A 152 -13.70 7.88 -4.04
C ILE A 152 -14.37 7.80 -2.68
N GLU A 153 -14.15 8.80 -1.82
CA GLU A 153 -14.70 8.82 -0.46
C GLU A 153 -16.17 9.22 -0.43
N ASN A 154 -16.57 10.19 -1.25
CA ASN A 154 -17.87 10.84 -1.17
C ASN A 154 -18.70 10.75 -2.45
N GLY A 155 -18.11 10.33 -3.58
CA GLY A 155 -18.77 10.30 -4.88
C GLY A 155 -19.53 9.00 -5.17
N GLU A 156 -20.39 9.07 -6.18
CA GLU A 156 -21.07 7.90 -6.70
C GLU A 156 -20.20 7.13 -7.70
N LYS A 157 -20.49 5.84 -7.89
CA LYS A 157 -19.74 4.98 -8.83
C LYS A 157 -19.71 5.50 -10.26
N GLU A 158 -20.79 6.12 -10.72
CA GLU A 158 -20.89 6.68 -12.07
C GLU A 158 -20.02 7.93 -12.23
N GLU A 159 -19.93 8.77 -11.20
CA GLU A 159 -19.04 9.93 -11.19
C GLU A 159 -17.57 9.48 -11.26
N LEU A 160 -17.19 8.53 -10.42
CA LEU A 160 -15.84 7.94 -10.44
C LEU A 160 -15.51 7.35 -11.82
N LYS A 161 -16.45 6.64 -12.44
CA LYS A 161 -16.27 6.06 -13.77
C LYS A 161 -16.02 7.13 -14.83
N LYS A 162 -16.86 8.17 -14.87
CA LYS A 162 -16.71 9.29 -15.81
C LYS A 162 -15.39 10.01 -15.63
N TYR A 163 -15.00 10.26 -14.38
CA TYR A 163 -13.73 10.89 -14.03
C TYR A 163 -12.55 10.06 -14.55
N LEU A 164 -12.53 8.76 -14.27
CA LEU A 164 -11.46 7.88 -14.71
C LEU A 164 -11.42 7.72 -16.24
N GLU A 165 -12.55 7.63 -16.91
CA GLU A 165 -12.64 7.58 -18.39
C GLU A 165 -12.03 8.82 -19.01
N LEU A 166 -12.35 10.01 -18.49
CA LEU A 166 -11.77 11.26 -18.97
C LEU A 166 -10.26 11.33 -18.71
N LEU A 167 -9.85 11.05 -17.46
CA LEU A 167 -8.47 11.13 -17.01
C LEU A 167 -7.55 10.17 -17.78
N LEU A 168 -8.03 8.96 -18.06
CA LEU A 168 -7.26 7.89 -18.69
C LEU A 168 -7.40 7.86 -20.22
N SER A 169 -8.25 8.69 -20.82
CA SER A 169 -8.55 8.67 -22.27
C SER A 169 -7.28 8.76 -23.13
N LYS A 170 -6.34 9.65 -22.78
CA LYS A 170 -5.07 9.87 -23.51
C LYS A 170 -4.07 8.72 -23.39
N TYR A 171 -4.28 7.82 -22.43
CA TYR A 171 -3.39 6.69 -22.14
C TYR A 171 -3.88 5.37 -22.75
N LYS A 172 -5.07 5.36 -23.31
CA LYS A 172 -5.68 4.16 -23.90
C LYS A 172 -4.78 3.54 -24.98
N GLY A 173 -4.47 2.26 -24.84
CA GLY A 173 -3.60 1.51 -25.74
C GLY A 173 -2.09 1.80 -25.64
N LYS A 174 -1.67 2.79 -24.83
CA LYS A 174 -0.28 3.16 -24.66
C LYS A 174 0.37 2.56 -23.40
N ILE A 175 -0.42 2.38 -22.36
CA ILE A 175 0.03 1.93 -21.03
C ILE A 175 -0.27 0.44 -20.88
N LYS A 176 0.69 -0.30 -20.35
CA LYS A 176 0.59 -1.74 -20.02
C LYS A 176 0.31 -1.99 -18.56
N ASN A 177 0.90 -1.17 -17.68
CA ASN A 177 0.79 -1.30 -16.24
C ASN A 177 0.28 0.00 -15.62
N VAL A 178 -0.55 -0.12 -14.59
CA VAL A 178 -0.98 1.02 -13.79
C VAL A 178 -0.62 0.75 -12.33
N VAL A 179 0.07 1.71 -11.72
CA VAL A 179 0.39 1.72 -10.30
C VAL A 179 -0.48 2.78 -9.62
N LEU A 180 -1.32 2.34 -8.69
CA LEU A 180 -2.17 3.24 -7.91
C LEU A 180 -1.51 3.54 -6.57
N ARG A 181 -1.24 4.80 -6.30
CA ARG A 181 -0.75 5.31 -5.01
C ARG A 181 -1.76 6.27 -4.38
N LEU A 182 -2.99 5.84 -4.37
CA LEU A 182 -4.11 6.54 -3.75
C LEU A 182 -4.64 5.70 -2.59
N TYR A 183 -4.87 6.34 -1.47
CA TYR A 183 -5.19 5.72 -0.18
C TYR A 183 -6.47 4.86 -0.16
N THR A 184 -7.35 4.98 -1.15
CA THR A 184 -8.74 4.51 -1.05
C THR A 184 -9.21 3.62 -2.21
N LEU A 185 -8.34 3.23 -3.16
CA LEU A 185 -8.80 2.40 -4.29
C LEU A 185 -8.74 0.90 -3.99
N SER A 186 -9.53 0.42 -3.03
CA SER A 186 -9.91 -1.01 -2.94
C SER A 186 -11.15 -1.31 -3.79
N PHE A 187 -11.31 -0.67 -4.94
CA PHE A 187 -12.46 -0.89 -5.80
C PHE A 187 -12.28 -2.12 -6.70
N GLY A 188 -13.18 -3.02 -6.47
CA GLY A 188 -13.68 -4.14 -7.20
C GLY A 188 -13.01 -4.53 -8.53
N LYS A 189 -12.70 -5.80 -8.59
CA LYS A 189 -12.12 -6.66 -9.60
C LYS A 189 -12.63 -6.58 -11.04
N LYS A 190 -13.24 -5.51 -11.54
CA LYS A 190 -13.74 -5.46 -12.92
C LYS A 190 -13.60 -4.08 -13.57
N TRP A 191 -12.39 -3.79 -14.01
CA TRP A 191 -12.21 -2.93 -15.17
C TRP A 191 -11.58 -3.75 -16.29
N ASN A 192 -12.43 -4.44 -17.04
CA ASN A 192 -12.07 -5.05 -18.32
C ASN A 192 -12.19 -3.99 -19.41
N ASN A 193 -11.15 -3.18 -19.59
CA ASN A 193 -10.96 -2.44 -20.83
C ASN A 193 -9.76 -3.03 -21.56
N GLY A 194 -10.04 -3.65 -22.71
CA GLY A 194 -9.10 -4.41 -23.50
C GLY A 194 -7.79 -3.67 -23.73
N GLY A 195 -6.69 -4.25 -23.23
CA GLY A 195 -5.34 -3.79 -23.45
C GLY A 195 -4.44 -3.65 -22.24
N LEU A 196 -4.98 -3.47 -21.03
CA LEU A 196 -4.18 -3.46 -19.80
C LEU A 196 -3.87 -4.88 -19.35
N ARG A 197 -2.61 -5.24 -19.28
CA ARG A 197 -2.20 -6.61 -18.94
C ARG A 197 -2.14 -6.87 -17.44
N ARG A 198 -1.86 -5.83 -16.59
CA ARG A 198 -1.71 -5.99 -15.13
C ARG A 198 -2.06 -4.71 -14.38
N TRP A 199 -2.74 -4.87 -13.26
CA TRP A 199 -2.97 -3.84 -12.26
C TRP A 199 -2.11 -4.16 -11.05
N TYR A 200 -1.27 -3.22 -10.65
CA TYR A 200 -0.54 -3.29 -9.41
C TYR A 200 -1.18 -2.33 -8.43
N TYR A 201 -1.90 -2.88 -7.45
CA TYR A 201 -2.45 -2.11 -6.36
C TYR A 201 -1.40 -1.94 -5.28
N ILE A 202 -1.19 -0.70 -4.83
CA ILE A 202 -0.52 -0.44 -3.57
C ILE A 202 -1.55 0.16 -2.63
N PHE A 203 -1.75 -0.55 -1.59
CA PHE A 203 -2.43 -0.04 -0.42
C PHE A 203 -1.46 0.76 0.43
#